data_be5bc4688ce783a32b90f372df0b8239
#
_entry.id   be5bc4688ce783a32b90f372df0b8239
#
_cell.length_a   1.000
_cell.length_b   1.000
_cell.length_c   1.000
_cell.angle_alpha   90.00
_cell.angle_beta   90.00
_cell.angle_gamma   90.00
#
_symmetry.space_group_name_H-M   'P 1'
#
loop_
_entity.id
_entity.type
_entity.pdbx_description
1 polymer ?
#
loop_
_entity_poly.entity_id
_entity_poly.type
_entity_poly.pdbx_seq_one_letter_code
_entity_poly.pdbx_strand_id
1 'polypeptide(L)' 'MRTYLVQITMPDGSKGRHHGLYGSGFDAVIHALDAFPHAKRISARRQA' A
#
# COMPACT_ATOMS: atom_id res chain seq x y z
N MET A 1 -5.53 12.12 -9.94
CA MET A 1 -5.14 10.84 -9.35
C MET A 1 -3.94 10.27 -10.06
N ARG A 2 -3.11 9.56 -9.34
CA ARG A 2 -1.90 8.95 -9.88
C ARG A 2 -1.84 7.49 -9.50
N THR A 3 -1.12 6.71 -10.30
CA THR A 3 -0.92 5.30 -10.01
C THR A 3 0.14 5.13 -8.94
N TYR A 4 -0.16 4.33 -7.94
CA TYR A 4 0.78 4.02 -6.88
C TYR A 4 0.97 2.51 -6.79
N LEU A 5 2.19 2.10 -6.53
CA LEU A 5 2.49 0.71 -6.18
C LEU A 5 2.47 0.62 -4.66
N VAL A 6 1.57 -0.18 -4.13
CA VAL A 6 1.46 -0.39 -2.69
C VAL A 6 2.05 -1.76 -2.36
N GLN A 7 3.00 -1.76 -1.43
CA GLN A 7 3.62 -2.99 -0.95
C GLN A 7 3.25 -3.20 0.50
N ILE A 8 2.85 -4.41 0.82
CA ILE A 8 2.38 -4.76 2.16
C ILE A 8 3.21 -5.93 2.65
N THR A 9 3.79 -5.78 3.86
CA THR A 9 4.52 -6.85 4.52
C THR A 9 3.71 -7.30 5.73
N MET A 10 3.38 -8.58 5.77
CA MET A 10 2.61 -9.15 6.87
C MET A 10 3.52 -9.58 8.01
N PRO A 11 2.98 -9.78 9.23
CA PRO A 11 3.82 -10.16 10.38
C PRO A 11 4.56 -11.49 10.20
N ASP A 12 4.05 -12.38 9.37
CA ASP A 12 4.70 -13.67 9.11
C ASP A 12 5.81 -13.57 8.06
N GLY A 13 6.06 -12.36 7.54
CA GLY A 13 7.07 -12.14 6.52
C GLY A 13 6.58 -12.21 5.10
N SER A 14 5.34 -12.62 4.88
CA SER A 14 4.79 -12.65 3.53
C SER A 14 4.59 -11.24 3.02
N LYS A 15 4.65 -11.09 1.70
CA LYS A 15 4.54 -9.79 1.04
C LYS A 15 3.51 -9.83 -0.06
N GLY A 16 2.79 -8.73 -0.19
CA GLY A 16 1.88 -8.53 -1.29
C GLY A 16 2.08 -7.16 -1.87
N ARG A 17 1.57 -6.96 -3.07
CA ARG A 17 1.61 -5.64 -3.70
C ARG A 17 0.50 -5.53 -4.74
N HIS A 18 0.07 -4.30 -4.94
CA HIS A 18 -0.91 -4.02 -5.98
C HIS A 18 -0.73 -2.59 -6.48
N HIS A 19 -1.30 -2.34 -7.64
CA HIS A 19 -1.32 -1.01 -8.23
C HIS A 19 -2.74 -0.46 -8.10
N GLY A 20 -2.84 0.83 -7.81
CA GLY A 20 -4.12 1.48 -7.72
C GLY A 20 -4.00 2.98 -7.96
N LEU A 21 -5.12 3.61 -8.21
CA LEU A 21 -5.19 5.05 -8.40
C LEU A 21 -5.58 5.70 -7.08
N TYR A 22 -4.75 6.62 -6.62
CA TYR A 22 -4.97 7.33 -5.36
C TYR A 22 -4.63 8.79 -5.52
N GLY A 23 -5.16 9.62 -4.64
CA GLY A 23 -4.89 11.05 -4.65
C GLY A 23 -3.49 11.40 -4.19
N SER A 24 -2.91 10.57 -3.31
CA SER A 24 -1.57 10.78 -2.78
C SER A 24 -1.03 9.47 -2.24
N GLY A 25 0.27 9.43 -1.94
CA GLY A 25 0.87 8.26 -1.32
C GLY A 25 0.28 7.97 0.06
N PHE A 26 -0.01 9.03 0.81
CA PHE A 26 -0.64 8.90 2.12
C PHE A 26 -2.01 8.23 1.99
N ASP A 27 -2.77 8.66 0.99
CA ASP A 27 -4.09 8.10 0.71
C ASP A 27 -3.98 6.60 0.40
N ALA A 28 -2.99 6.23 -0.41
CA ALA A 28 -2.75 4.83 -0.75
C ALA A 28 -2.43 4.00 0.50
N VAL A 29 -1.62 4.54 1.40
CA VAL A 29 -1.26 3.85 2.64
C VAL A 29 -2.48 3.67 3.55
N ILE A 30 -3.33 4.70 3.65
CA ILE A 30 -4.54 4.62 4.46
C ILE A 30 -5.48 3.53 3.95
N HIS A 31 -5.66 3.48 2.63
CA HIS A 31 -6.51 2.45 2.03
C HIS A 31 -5.94 1.05 2.27
N ALA A 32 -4.63 0.89 2.15
CA ALA A 32 -4.00 -0.39 2.38
C ALA A 32 -4.11 -0.81 3.85
N LEU A 33 -3.93 0.13 4.76
CA LEU A 33 -4.03 -0.14 6.19
C LEU A 33 -5.45 -0.57 6.57
N ASP A 34 -6.44 0.05 5.94
CA ASP A 34 -7.84 -0.30 6.17
C ASP A 34 -8.13 -1.75 5.74
N ALA A 35 -7.52 -2.17 4.62
CA ALA A 35 -7.69 -3.53 4.10
C ALA A 35 -6.86 -4.56 4.88
N PHE A 36 -5.70 -4.15 5.39
CA PHE A 36 -4.77 -5.03 6.08
C PHE A 36 -4.33 -4.43 7.41
N PRO A 37 -5.23 -4.38 8.39
CA PRO A 37 -4.94 -3.70 9.66
C PRO A 37 -3.83 -4.35 10.48
N HIS A 38 -3.49 -5.60 10.18
CA HIS A 38 -2.44 -6.31 10.89
C HIS A 38 -1.09 -6.30 10.17
N ALA A 39 -0.99 -5.56 9.07
CA ALA A 39 0.24 -5.50 8.31
C ALA A 39 1.39 -4.98 9.17
N LYS A 40 2.55 -5.61 9.05
CA LYS A 40 3.75 -5.17 9.73
C LYS A 40 4.26 -3.86 9.13
N ARG A 41 4.16 -3.73 7.81
CA ARG A 41 4.67 -2.58 7.10
C ARG A 41 3.89 -2.36 5.81
N ILE A 42 3.61 -1.12 5.52
CA ILE A 42 2.94 -0.72 4.28
C ILE A 42 3.74 0.42 3.68
N SER A 43 4.03 0.34 2.40
CA SER A 43 4.67 1.43 1.68
C SER A 43 3.93 1.68 0.37
N ALA A 44 3.96 2.93 -0.06
CA ALA A 44 3.35 3.34 -1.31
C ALA A 44 4.37 4.15 -2.10
N ARG A 45 4.52 3.80 -3.38
CA ARG A 45 5.45 4.48 -4.26
C ARG A 45 4.72 4.92 -5.51
N ARG A 46 4.88 6.19 -5.87
CA ARG A 46 4.26 6.71 -7.08
C ARG A 46 4.92 6.10 -8.31
N GLN A 47 4.09 5.67 -9.23
CA GLN A 47 4.53 5.16 -10.52
C GLN A 47 4.41 6.28 -11.54
N ALA A 48 5.44 6.45 -12.34
CA ALA A 48 5.44 7.48 -13.38
C ALA A 48 4.48 7.15 -14.51
#